data_32bbcfc11f661e7a2631e4456d7d26bc
#
_entry.id   32bbcfc11f661e7a2631e4456d7d26bc
#
_cell.length_a   1.000
_cell.length_b   1.000
_cell.length_c   1.000
_cell.angle_alpha   90.00
_cell.angle_beta   90.00
_cell.angle_gamma   90.00
#
_symmetry.space_group_name_H-M   'P 1'
#
loop_
_entity.id
_entity.type
_entity.pdbx_description
1 polymer ?
#
loop_
_entity_poly.entity_id
_entity_poly.type
_entity_poly.pdbx_seq_one_letter_code
_entity_poly.pdbx_strand_id
1 'polypeptide(L)'
;MSTKLKLYLGRKIIECLKRPTSFTPTELLPWIQIGKNHNEQCMEMTMPLEVLENNLGITNITEILKIQPDDIIKRISYGNNRANRNLQFDVERNIFIKDVIENCAKPDFNLKPKTIVFDYSSPNIAKPFHFGHLRSTIIGNFLSNLNKFLYNKVTRLNYLGDWGTQFGFIKVGIDELKFSEHDIRNNPLKLLYESYVYANKLAEKDSTILERAKLEFSKLEVGSEDHLNFWKDYMGFTRDELVGIYKRLGVEFDEYNYESMYSSRNIQNVIQKLKDRKVVQQDSDGKHVALVDKKTVSILKSDGSTLYITRDIAAAIDRFDKYKFDKMYYVVDNSQSDHFKTLKEMLHRLDLPWANRLHHVKFGRIRGMSTRKGNAIFLKDILDECREMMIQKQIESPSELPK
;
A
#
# COMPACT_ATOMS: atom_id res chain seq x y z
N MET A 1 0.54 -16.52 -18.07
CA MET A 1 0.91 -17.08 -19.39
C MET A 1 2.42 -17.20 -19.44
N SER A 2 2.94 -18.35 -19.81
CA SER A 2 4.38 -18.61 -19.75
C SER A 2 5.18 -17.71 -20.68
N THR A 3 6.19 -17.10 -20.11
CA THR A 3 7.18 -16.29 -20.84
C THR A 3 8.07 -17.16 -21.73
N LYS A 4 8.37 -18.40 -21.33
CA LYS A 4 9.27 -19.29 -22.07
C LYS A 4 8.71 -19.68 -23.42
N LEU A 5 7.45 -20.10 -23.49
CA LEU A 5 6.79 -20.47 -24.74
C LEU A 5 6.70 -19.28 -25.70
N LYS A 6 6.33 -18.11 -25.19
CA LYS A 6 6.33 -16.88 -25.98
C LYS A 6 7.73 -16.51 -26.50
N LEU A 7 8.76 -16.64 -25.66
CA LEU A 7 10.15 -16.44 -26.09
C LEU A 7 10.56 -17.42 -27.16
N TYR A 8 10.13 -18.67 -27.04
CA TYR A 8 10.38 -19.70 -28.06
C TYR A 8 9.76 -19.29 -29.40
N LEU A 9 8.48 -18.91 -29.43
CA LEU A 9 7.79 -18.43 -30.63
C LEU A 9 8.48 -17.17 -31.19
N GLY A 10 8.82 -16.21 -30.35
CA GLY A 10 9.54 -15.00 -30.74
C GLY A 10 10.90 -15.30 -31.38
N ARG A 11 11.67 -16.26 -30.84
CA ARG A 11 12.94 -16.72 -31.44
C ARG A 11 12.72 -17.33 -32.82
N LYS A 12 11.76 -18.23 -32.96
CA LYS A 12 11.42 -18.85 -34.25
C LYS A 12 11.05 -17.82 -35.32
N ILE A 13 10.29 -16.77 -34.93
CA ILE A 13 9.96 -15.67 -35.85
C ILE A 13 11.23 -14.94 -36.28
N ILE A 14 12.11 -14.56 -35.37
CA ILE A 14 13.32 -13.80 -35.68
C ILE A 14 14.31 -14.64 -36.50
N GLU A 15 14.51 -15.89 -36.15
CA GLU A 15 15.42 -16.81 -36.85
C GLU A 15 15.00 -17.03 -38.29
N CYS A 16 13.71 -17.09 -38.60
CA CYS A 16 13.24 -17.32 -39.97
C CYS A 16 13.47 -16.12 -40.90
N LEU A 17 13.67 -14.89 -40.36
CA LEU A 17 13.85 -13.68 -41.16
C LEU A 17 15.14 -13.61 -41.95
N LYS A 18 16.17 -14.42 -41.60
CA LYS A 18 17.48 -14.49 -42.27
C LYS A 18 18.13 -13.13 -42.56
N ARG A 19 17.75 -12.06 -41.82
CA ARG A 19 18.26 -10.69 -41.92
C ARG A 19 18.48 -10.09 -40.55
N PRO A 20 19.45 -9.16 -40.41
CA PRO A 20 19.64 -8.44 -39.16
C PRO A 20 18.36 -7.71 -38.76
N THR A 21 17.94 -7.89 -37.53
CA THR A 21 16.86 -7.12 -36.92
C THR A 21 17.34 -6.55 -35.59
N SER A 22 16.93 -5.31 -35.29
CA SER A 22 17.18 -4.70 -33.99
C SER A 22 16.25 -5.27 -32.89
N PHE A 23 15.21 -6.02 -33.28
CA PHE A 23 14.26 -6.61 -32.37
C PHE A 23 14.77 -7.89 -31.74
N THR A 24 14.58 -7.99 -30.43
CA THR A 24 14.85 -9.19 -29.64
C THR A 24 13.59 -10.02 -29.46
N PRO A 25 13.67 -11.33 -29.20
CA PRO A 25 12.52 -12.17 -28.89
C PRO A 25 11.69 -11.63 -27.72
N THR A 26 12.32 -10.94 -26.77
CA THR A 26 11.68 -10.37 -25.57
C THR A 26 10.73 -9.24 -25.94
N GLU A 27 11.04 -8.43 -26.93
CA GLU A 27 10.21 -7.31 -27.38
C GLU A 27 8.94 -7.77 -28.10
N LEU A 28 8.90 -9.03 -28.59
CA LEU A 28 7.70 -9.60 -29.20
C LEU A 28 6.71 -10.19 -28.18
N LEU A 29 7.12 -10.44 -26.92
CA LEU A 29 6.29 -11.07 -25.89
C LEU A 29 4.93 -10.43 -25.66
N PRO A 30 4.79 -9.07 -25.60
CA PRO A 30 3.51 -8.42 -25.35
C PRO A 30 2.47 -8.72 -26.45
N TRP A 31 2.93 -8.97 -27.66
CA TRP A 31 2.09 -9.14 -28.84
C TRP A 31 1.67 -10.58 -29.08
N ILE A 32 2.35 -11.56 -28.47
CA ILE A 32 1.97 -12.97 -28.55
C ILE A 32 0.92 -13.25 -27.50
N GLN A 33 -0.30 -13.61 -27.93
CA GLN A 33 -1.46 -13.82 -27.07
C GLN A 33 -2.06 -15.22 -27.29
N ILE A 34 -2.90 -15.68 -26.37
CA ILE A 34 -3.71 -16.89 -26.59
C ILE A 34 -4.82 -16.52 -27.54
N GLY A 35 -4.98 -17.30 -28.62
CA GLY A 35 -6.07 -17.18 -29.57
C GLY A 35 -7.38 -17.71 -28.98
N LYS A 36 -8.44 -17.65 -29.79
CA LYS A 36 -9.78 -18.10 -29.37
C LYS A 36 -10.08 -19.55 -29.72
N ASN A 37 -9.35 -20.10 -30.68
CA ASN A 37 -9.60 -21.45 -31.18
C ASN A 37 -8.70 -22.45 -30.49
N HIS A 38 -9.29 -23.38 -29.77
CA HIS A 38 -8.61 -24.46 -29.08
C HIS A 38 -9.27 -25.77 -29.41
N ASN A 39 -8.49 -26.82 -29.48
CA ASN A 39 -9.01 -28.18 -29.62
C ASN A 39 -8.35 -29.09 -28.56
N GLU A 40 -8.67 -30.37 -28.60
CA GLU A 40 -8.14 -31.33 -27.64
C GLU A 40 -6.61 -31.50 -27.74
N GLN A 41 -6.01 -31.21 -28.88
CA GLN A 41 -4.60 -31.43 -29.15
C GLN A 41 -3.76 -30.15 -29.15
N CYS A 42 -4.33 -29.01 -29.55
CA CYS A 42 -3.59 -27.77 -29.75
C CYS A 42 -4.22 -26.56 -29.05
N MET A 43 -3.33 -25.66 -28.61
CA MET A 43 -3.65 -24.32 -28.17
C MET A 43 -3.24 -23.32 -29.21
N GLU A 44 -4.18 -22.47 -29.65
CA GLU A 44 -3.86 -21.39 -30.59
C GLU A 44 -3.14 -20.25 -29.86
N MET A 45 -1.99 -19.85 -30.41
CA MET A 45 -1.27 -18.63 -30.05
C MET A 45 -1.31 -17.67 -31.23
N THR A 46 -1.57 -16.40 -30.98
CA THR A 46 -1.75 -15.41 -32.06
C THR A 46 -0.82 -14.20 -31.87
N MET A 47 -0.44 -13.57 -32.99
CA MET A 47 0.29 -12.32 -33.03
C MET A 47 -0.26 -11.44 -34.17
N PRO A 48 -0.58 -10.13 -33.93
CA PRO A 48 -1.06 -9.25 -34.98
C PRO A 48 -0.05 -9.09 -36.12
N LEU A 49 -0.52 -9.20 -37.37
CA LEU A 49 0.34 -9.01 -38.55
C LEU A 49 0.92 -7.61 -38.65
N GLU A 50 0.19 -6.60 -38.20
CA GLU A 50 0.65 -5.21 -38.14
C GLU A 50 1.95 -5.04 -37.35
N VAL A 51 2.11 -5.81 -36.28
CA VAL A 51 3.36 -5.80 -35.48
C VAL A 51 4.54 -6.32 -36.29
N LEU A 52 4.31 -7.37 -37.09
CA LEU A 52 5.32 -7.93 -37.94
C LEU A 52 5.68 -6.96 -39.08
N GLU A 53 4.67 -6.33 -39.69
CA GLU A 53 4.83 -5.36 -40.78
C GLU A 53 5.55 -4.10 -40.30
N ASN A 54 5.08 -3.48 -39.22
CA ASN A 54 5.57 -2.18 -38.76
C ASN A 54 6.90 -2.28 -37.99
N ASN A 55 7.09 -3.29 -37.17
CA ASN A 55 8.23 -3.38 -36.31
C ASN A 55 9.37 -4.21 -36.90
N LEU A 56 9.05 -5.28 -37.63
CA LEU A 56 10.04 -6.16 -38.24
C LEU A 56 10.19 -5.93 -39.77
N GLY A 57 9.40 -5.00 -40.33
CA GLY A 57 9.44 -4.70 -41.75
C GLY A 57 9.12 -5.91 -42.65
N ILE A 58 8.29 -6.83 -42.19
CA ILE A 58 7.91 -8.04 -42.92
C ILE A 58 6.77 -7.67 -43.87
N THR A 59 7.09 -7.51 -45.11
CA THR A 59 6.10 -7.26 -46.20
C THR A 59 5.51 -8.54 -46.79
N ASN A 60 6.19 -9.68 -46.58
CA ASN A 60 5.79 -10.97 -47.10
C ASN A 60 5.73 -12.03 -45.98
N ILE A 61 4.50 -12.35 -45.56
CA ILE A 61 4.21 -13.33 -44.50
C ILE A 61 4.70 -14.76 -44.84
N THR A 62 4.90 -15.06 -46.16
CA THR A 62 5.35 -16.40 -46.59
C THR A 62 6.72 -16.77 -46.02
N GLU A 63 7.52 -15.81 -45.62
CA GLU A 63 8.78 -16.08 -44.93
C GLU A 63 8.55 -16.80 -43.58
N ILE A 64 7.58 -16.32 -42.78
CA ILE A 64 7.25 -16.90 -41.49
C ILE A 64 6.55 -18.26 -41.64
N LEU A 65 5.72 -18.41 -42.66
CA LEU A 65 5.07 -19.69 -42.92
C LEU A 65 6.05 -20.83 -43.30
N LYS A 66 7.31 -20.51 -43.56
CA LYS A 66 8.39 -21.51 -43.77
C LYS A 66 8.94 -22.09 -42.50
N ILE A 67 8.58 -21.58 -41.32
CA ILE A 67 8.96 -22.21 -40.05
C ILE A 67 8.43 -23.64 -40.06
N GLN A 68 9.33 -24.59 -39.90
CA GLN A 68 8.95 -26.00 -39.90
C GLN A 68 8.26 -26.36 -38.58
N PRO A 69 7.15 -27.13 -38.65
CA PRO A 69 6.56 -27.72 -37.46
C PRO A 69 7.60 -28.55 -36.68
N ASP A 70 7.43 -28.58 -35.36
CA ASP A 70 8.26 -29.34 -34.46
C ASP A 70 7.40 -29.90 -33.28
N ASP A 71 8.03 -30.36 -32.22
CA ASP A 71 7.30 -30.94 -31.08
C ASP A 71 6.37 -29.92 -30.42
N ILE A 72 6.71 -28.62 -30.49
CA ILE A 72 5.97 -27.53 -29.86
C ILE A 72 4.94 -26.92 -30.83
N ILE A 73 5.38 -26.56 -32.04
CA ILE A 73 4.56 -25.93 -33.07
C ILE A 73 4.07 -27.00 -34.03
N LYS A 74 2.77 -27.27 -34.03
CA LYS A 74 2.15 -28.26 -34.93
C LYS A 74 1.78 -27.69 -36.29
N ARG A 75 1.37 -26.44 -36.31
CA ARG A 75 0.97 -25.74 -37.54
C ARG A 75 1.14 -24.24 -37.38
N ILE A 76 1.45 -23.58 -38.49
CA ILE A 76 1.45 -22.12 -38.60
C ILE A 76 0.52 -21.72 -39.70
N SER A 77 -0.33 -20.76 -39.47
CA SER A 77 -1.28 -20.19 -40.40
C SER A 77 -1.47 -18.69 -40.18
N TYR A 78 -2.21 -18.03 -41.02
CA TYR A 78 -2.58 -16.65 -40.81
C TYR A 78 -4.03 -16.40 -41.20
N GLY A 79 -4.69 -15.52 -40.47
CA GLY A 79 -6.02 -15.04 -40.82
C GLY A 79 -5.93 -13.84 -41.76
N ASN A 80 -6.62 -13.89 -42.87
CA ASN A 80 -6.60 -12.84 -43.92
C ASN A 80 -7.91 -12.06 -44.01
N ASN A 81 -8.80 -12.18 -43.05
CA ASN A 81 -10.06 -11.43 -43.04
C ASN A 81 -9.84 -10.05 -42.40
N ARG A 82 -10.55 -9.00 -42.86
CA ARG A 82 -10.47 -7.63 -42.26
C ARG A 82 -10.65 -7.59 -40.74
N ALA A 83 -11.34 -8.58 -40.18
CA ALA A 83 -11.56 -8.71 -38.73
C ALA A 83 -10.50 -9.56 -37.99
N ASN A 84 -9.61 -10.28 -38.70
CA ASN A 84 -8.63 -11.19 -38.08
C ASN A 84 -7.35 -11.24 -38.92
N ARG A 85 -6.51 -10.22 -38.76
CA ARG A 85 -5.18 -10.16 -39.38
C ARG A 85 -4.12 -10.59 -38.37
N ASN A 86 -4.12 -11.88 -38.03
CA ASN A 86 -3.17 -12.44 -37.05
C ASN A 86 -2.38 -13.60 -37.63
N LEU A 87 -1.10 -13.67 -37.34
CA LEU A 87 -0.31 -14.89 -37.41
C LEU A 87 -0.78 -15.84 -36.30
N GLN A 88 -0.96 -17.11 -36.63
CA GLN A 88 -1.49 -18.13 -35.74
C GLN A 88 -0.52 -19.30 -35.65
N PHE A 89 -0.23 -19.74 -34.42
CA PHE A 89 0.56 -20.92 -34.10
C PHE A 89 -0.32 -21.91 -33.36
N ASP A 90 -0.48 -23.09 -33.90
CA ASP A 90 -1.08 -24.23 -33.19
C ASP A 90 0.03 -24.90 -32.38
N VAL A 91 0.01 -24.68 -31.06
CA VAL A 91 1.00 -25.20 -30.13
C VAL A 91 0.46 -26.44 -29.45
N GLU A 92 1.29 -27.45 -29.27
CA GLU A 92 0.92 -28.70 -28.60
C GLU A 92 0.40 -28.42 -27.19
N ARG A 93 -0.81 -28.92 -26.91
CA ARG A 93 -1.59 -28.53 -25.71
C ARG A 93 -0.93 -28.97 -24.41
N ASN A 94 -0.38 -30.17 -24.37
CA ASN A 94 0.23 -30.68 -23.13
C ASN A 94 1.52 -29.91 -22.80
N ILE A 95 2.30 -29.54 -23.81
CA ILE A 95 3.49 -28.69 -23.65
C ILE A 95 3.08 -27.31 -23.14
N PHE A 96 2.01 -26.72 -23.71
CA PHE A 96 1.47 -25.45 -23.24
C PHE A 96 1.02 -25.51 -21.77
N ILE A 97 0.23 -26.52 -21.40
CA ILE A 97 -0.28 -26.70 -20.02
C ILE A 97 0.88 -26.90 -19.05
N LYS A 98 1.83 -27.79 -19.41
CA LYS A 98 3.02 -28.04 -18.58
C LYS A 98 3.83 -26.77 -18.38
N ASP A 99 4.10 -26.01 -19.43
CA ASP A 99 4.84 -24.77 -19.37
C ASP A 99 4.13 -23.70 -18.51
N VAL A 100 2.79 -23.59 -18.63
CA VAL A 100 2.01 -22.67 -17.78
C VAL A 100 2.10 -23.10 -16.32
N ILE A 101 1.90 -24.37 -15.99
CA ILE A 101 1.92 -24.86 -14.60
C ILE A 101 3.30 -24.70 -13.97
N GLU A 102 4.36 -25.10 -14.69
CA GLU A 102 5.73 -25.07 -14.16
C GLU A 102 6.32 -23.66 -14.05
N ASN A 103 5.91 -22.74 -14.94
CA ASN A 103 6.51 -21.41 -15.04
C ASN A 103 5.61 -20.26 -14.64
N CYS A 104 4.31 -20.47 -14.36
CA CYS A 104 3.42 -19.40 -13.90
C CYS A 104 3.83 -18.84 -12.51
N ALA A 105 4.39 -19.69 -11.66
CA ALA A 105 4.82 -19.31 -10.32
C ALA A 105 6.20 -18.63 -10.28
N LYS A 106 6.95 -18.64 -11.36
CA LYS A 106 8.31 -18.08 -11.42
C LYS A 106 8.50 -17.28 -12.73
N PRO A 107 7.83 -16.14 -12.86
CA PRO A 107 8.03 -15.30 -14.04
C PRO A 107 9.47 -14.77 -14.04
N ASP A 108 10.19 -15.02 -15.10
CA ASP A 108 11.49 -14.41 -15.33
C ASP A 108 11.29 -13.04 -15.97
N PHE A 109 11.26 -12.01 -15.14
CA PHE A 109 11.11 -10.63 -15.62
C PHE A 109 12.43 -9.99 -16.00
N ASN A 110 13.56 -10.66 -15.77
CA ASN A 110 14.90 -10.11 -15.97
C ASN A 110 15.07 -8.70 -15.36
N LEU A 111 14.36 -8.44 -14.26
CA LEU A 111 14.38 -7.16 -13.55
C LEU A 111 15.41 -7.22 -12.42
N LYS A 112 16.18 -6.17 -12.30
CA LYS A 112 17.07 -6.02 -11.13
C LYS A 112 16.22 -5.78 -9.88
N PRO A 113 16.29 -6.65 -8.85
CA PRO A 113 15.54 -6.50 -7.62
C PRO A 113 15.80 -5.15 -6.94
N LYS A 114 14.75 -4.54 -6.41
CA LYS A 114 14.79 -3.28 -5.65
C LYS A 114 14.39 -3.50 -4.20
N THR A 115 14.91 -2.66 -3.32
CA THR A 115 14.44 -2.56 -1.93
C THR A 115 13.27 -1.58 -1.88
N ILE A 116 12.09 -2.06 -1.54
CA ILE A 116 10.85 -1.27 -1.53
C ILE A 116 10.20 -1.34 -0.16
N VAL A 117 9.82 -0.18 0.34
CA VAL A 117 9.10 -0.05 1.61
C VAL A 117 7.69 0.45 1.33
N PHE A 118 6.69 -0.17 1.95
CA PHE A 118 5.29 0.25 1.91
C PHE A 118 4.81 0.62 3.31
N ASP A 119 4.26 1.82 3.44
CA ASP A 119 3.52 2.27 4.63
C ASP A 119 2.04 2.34 4.26
N TYR A 120 1.21 1.51 4.89
CA TYR A 120 -0.20 1.44 4.58
C TYR A 120 -1.03 0.96 5.77
N SER A 121 -2.35 1.13 5.68
CA SER A 121 -3.32 0.95 6.74
C SER A 121 -3.22 2.07 7.79
N SER A 122 -2.20 2.05 8.62
CA SER A 122 -1.72 3.12 9.53
C SER A 122 -2.85 3.80 10.30
N PRO A 123 -3.68 3.04 11.06
CA PRO A 123 -4.81 3.60 11.77
C PRO A 123 -4.36 4.40 12.99
N ASN A 124 -5.15 5.42 13.32
CA ASN A 124 -5.04 6.09 14.61
C ASN A 124 -5.77 5.27 15.67
N ILE A 125 -5.11 4.95 16.78
CA ILE A 125 -5.65 4.10 17.84
C ILE A 125 -6.89 4.68 18.53
N ALA A 126 -7.02 6.00 18.53
CA ALA A 126 -8.20 6.70 19.07
C ALA A 126 -9.42 6.64 18.14
N LYS A 127 -9.31 5.97 16.99
CA LYS A 127 -10.38 5.92 16.00
C LYS A 127 -10.68 4.48 15.62
N PRO A 128 -11.95 4.18 15.28
CA PRO A 128 -12.29 2.84 14.83
C PRO A 128 -11.55 2.49 13.54
N PHE A 129 -11.22 1.21 13.42
CA PHE A 129 -10.74 0.69 12.17
C PHE A 129 -11.92 0.56 11.21
N HIS A 130 -11.99 1.47 10.24
CA HIS A 130 -13.13 1.67 9.35
C HIS A 130 -12.75 1.48 7.87
N PHE A 131 -13.72 1.56 6.97
CA PHE A 131 -13.53 1.40 5.51
C PHE A 131 -12.42 2.25 4.88
N GLY A 132 -12.14 3.43 5.42
CA GLY A 132 -11.01 4.25 4.94
C GLY A 132 -9.68 3.53 5.12
N HIS A 133 -9.48 2.92 6.29
CA HIS A 133 -8.30 2.11 6.59
C HIS A 133 -8.29 0.82 5.77
N LEU A 134 -9.45 0.15 5.60
CA LEU A 134 -9.58 -1.05 4.77
C LEU A 134 -9.11 -0.80 3.34
N ARG A 135 -9.48 0.35 2.75
CA ARG A 135 -9.05 0.69 1.38
C ARG A 135 -7.53 0.80 1.27
N SER A 136 -6.91 1.54 2.19
CA SER A 136 -5.45 1.61 2.28
C SER A 136 -4.82 0.23 2.46
N THR A 137 -5.40 -0.58 3.35
CA THR A 137 -4.94 -1.94 3.67
C THR A 137 -4.95 -2.85 2.44
N ILE A 138 -6.07 -2.88 1.69
CA ILE A 138 -6.20 -3.72 0.49
C ILE A 138 -5.25 -3.28 -0.61
N ILE A 139 -5.19 -1.97 -0.89
CA ILE A 139 -4.31 -1.44 -1.95
C ILE A 139 -2.85 -1.68 -1.59
N GLY A 140 -2.46 -1.38 -0.35
CA GLY A 140 -1.08 -1.56 0.12
C GLY A 140 -0.65 -3.02 0.12
N ASN A 141 -1.51 -3.93 0.60
CA ASN A 141 -1.25 -5.36 0.59
C ASN A 141 -1.11 -5.90 -0.84
N PHE A 142 -2.01 -5.50 -1.76
CA PHE A 142 -1.92 -5.89 -3.17
C PHE A 142 -0.60 -5.43 -3.80
N LEU A 143 -0.24 -4.14 -3.64
CA LEU A 143 1.00 -3.59 -4.20
C LEU A 143 2.25 -4.25 -3.59
N SER A 144 2.22 -4.55 -2.30
CA SER A 144 3.31 -5.25 -1.61
C SER A 144 3.50 -6.66 -2.17
N ASN A 145 2.40 -7.42 -2.30
CA ASN A 145 2.42 -8.77 -2.84
C ASN A 145 2.84 -8.79 -4.32
N LEU A 146 2.36 -7.83 -5.13
CA LEU A 146 2.80 -7.67 -6.51
C LEU A 146 4.31 -7.42 -6.58
N ASN A 147 4.85 -6.56 -5.73
CA ASN A 147 6.29 -6.29 -5.72
C ASN A 147 7.11 -7.49 -5.21
N LYS A 148 6.61 -8.27 -4.26
CA LYS A 148 7.23 -9.55 -3.87
C LYS A 148 7.22 -10.55 -5.03
N PHE A 149 6.11 -10.63 -5.76
CA PHE A 149 6.00 -11.47 -6.96
C PHE A 149 6.99 -11.05 -8.07
N LEU A 150 7.33 -9.77 -8.15
CA LEU A 150 8.36 -9.21 -9.03
C LEU A 150 9.80 -9.35 -8.47
N TYR A 151 9.99 -10.17 -7.44
CA TYR A 151 11.27 -10.43 -6.77
C TYR A 151 11.93 -9.22 -6.10
N ASN A 152 11.19 -8.16 -5.83
CA ASN A 152 11.71 -7.05 -5.04
C ASN A 152 11.80 -7.45 -3.55
N LYS A 153 12.80 -6.89 -2.85
CA LYS A 153 12.87 -6.96 -1.38
C LYS A 153 11.85 -5.98 -0.81
N VAL A 154 10.75 -6.48 -0.25
CA VAL A 154 9.63 -5.67 0.24
C VAL A 154 9.59 -5.69 1.76
N THR A 155 9.46 -4.51 2.37
CA THR A 155 9.15 -4.32 3.79
C THR A 155 7.79 -3.62 3.90
N ARG A 156 6.87 -4.21 4.70
CA ARG A 156 5.51 -3.72 4.94
C ARG A 156 5.44 -3.11 6.33
N LEU A 157 5.17 -1.82 6.38
CA LEU A 157 5.06 -1.06 7.62
C LEU A 157 3.61 -0.70 7.92
N ASN A 158 3.25 -0.74 9.18
CA ASN A 158 2.01 -0.19 9.71
C ASN A 158 2.37 0.90 10.74
N TYR A 159 2.10 2.15 10.40
CA TYR A 159 2.46 3.32 11.22
C TYR A 159 1.27 3.75 12.07
N LEU A 160 1.23 3.33 13.32
CA LEU A 160 0.12 3.57 14.22
C LEU A 160 0.16 4.98 14.83
N GLY A 161 -0.97 5.68 14.75
CA GLY A 161 -1.15 6.99 15.35
C GLY A 161 -1.50 6.86 16.84
N ASP A 162 -0.48 6.79 17.68
CA ASP A 162 -0.57 6.56 19.11
C ASP A 162 -0.17 7.77 19.97
N TRP A 163 0.06 8.92 19.33
CA TRP A 163 0.59 10.09 20.01
C TRP A 163 -0.18 11.35 19.71
N GLY A 164 -0.43 12.18 20.72
CA GLY A 164 -1.10 13.46 20.57
C GLY A 164 -2.22 13.67 21.59
N THR A 165 -2.80 14.86 21.59
CA THR A 165 -3.90 15.28 22.52
C THR A 165 -5.09 14.32 22.51
N GLN A 166 -5.30 13.56 21.44
CA GLN A 166 -6.29 12.50 21.38
C GLN A 166 -6.14 11.46 22.49
N PHE A 167 -4.90 11.20 22.92
CA PHE A 167 -4.63 10.27 24.00
C PHE A 167 -5.10 10.83 25.37
N GLY A 168 -4.93 12.13 25.55
CA GLY A 168 -5.51 12.82 26.71
C GLY A 168 -7.04 12.76 26.74
N PHE A 169 -7.70 12.92 25.58
CA PHE A 169 -9.15 12.74 25.49
C PHE A 169 -9.60 11.31 25.83
N ILE A 170 -8.84 10.28 25.39
CA ILE A 170 -9.13 8.89 25.76
C ILE A 170 -9.05 8.74 27.28
N LYS A 171 -7.98 9.21 27.90
CA LYS A 171 -7.78 9.10 29.36
C LYS A 171 -8.94 9.78 30.13
N VAL A 172 -9.27 11.01 29.78
CA VAL A 172 -10.40 11.73 30.39
C VAL A 172 -11.71 10.96 30.17
N GLY A 173 -11.98 10.45 28.98
CA GLY A 173 -13.19 9.70 28.69
C GLY A 173 -13.30 8.38 29.45
N ILE A 174 -12.20 7.66 29.65
CA ILE A 174 -12.17 6.44 30.47
C ILE A 174 -12.54 6.78 31.92
N ASP A 175 -11.95 7.84 32.47
CA ASP A 175 -12.21 8.27 33.84
C ASP A 175 -13.66 8.69 34.05
N GLU A 176 -14.23 9.45 33.09
CA GLU A 176 -15.63 9.89 33.13
C GLU A 176 -16.63 8.72 32.97
N LEU A 177 -16.34 7.78 32.06
CA LEU A 177 -17.21 6.62 31.81
C LEU A 177 -16.97 5.49 32.82
N LYS A 178 -15.91 5.61 33.66
CA LYS A 178 -15.55 4.63 34.70
C LYS A 178 -15.30 3.22 34.13
N PHE A 179 -14.73 3.14 32.92
CA PHE A 179 -14.33 1.85 32.38
C PHE A 179 -13.19 1.26 33.17
N SER A 180 -13.31 -0.02 33.54
CA SER A 180 -12.22 -0.78 34.16
C SER A 180 -11.20 -1.21 33.12
N GLU A 181 -9.98 -1.51 33.57
CA GLU A 181 -8.95 -2.12 32.70
C GLU A 181 -9.44 -3.44 32.08
N HIS A 182 -10.16 -4.24 32.83
CA HIS A 182 -10.74 -5.50 32.35
C HIS A 182 -11.72 -5.26 31.20
N ASP A 183 -12.61 -4.25 31.29
CA ASP A 183 -13.56 -3.94 30.23
C ASP A 183 -12.81 -3.55 28.96
N ILE A 184 -11.81 -2.66 29.09
CA ILE A 184 -11.03 -2.16 27.95
C ILE A 184 -10.21 -3.29 27.32
N ARG A 185 -9.62 -4.18 28.11
CA ARG A 185 -8.87 -5.34 27.60
C ARG A 185 -9.72 -6.26 26.71
N ASN A 186 -11.00 -6.40 27.03
CA ASN A 186 -11.94 -7.25 26.28
C ASN A 186 -12.43 -6.63 24.98
N ASN A 187 -12.48 -5.27 24.89
CA ASN A 187 -12.98 -4.53 23.73
C ASN A 187 -12.19 -3.23 23.50
N PRO A 188 -10.87 -3.30 23.29
CA PRO A 188 -10.01 -2.11 23.32
C PRO A 188 -10.37 -1.08 22.27
N LEU A 189 -10.50 -1.43 20.99
CA LEU A 189 -10.78 -0.47 19.92
C LEU A 189 -12.14 0.23 20.13
N LYS A 190 -13.14 -0.50 20.58
CA LYS A 190 -14.48 0.04 20.80
C LYS A 190 -14.51 1.00 21.98
N LEU A 191 -14.03 0.58 23.15
CA LEU A 191 -14.13 1.37 24.38
C LEU A 191 -13.18 2.56 24.38
N LEU A 192 -12.00 2.46 23.79
CA LEU A 192 -11.12 3.62 23.60
C LEU A 192 -11.76 4.65 22.65
N TYR A 193 -12.41 4.19 21.58
CA TYR A 193 -13.15 5.09 20.70
C TYR A 193 -14.35 5.74 21.39
N GLU A 194 -15.15 5.00 22.14
CA GLU A 194 -16.28 5.53 22.92
C GLU A 194 -15.79 6.59 23.91
N SER A 195 -14.70 6.32 24.61
CA SER A 195 -14.06 7.28 25.53
C SER A 195 -13.63 8.56 24.81
N TYR A 196 -12.97 8.40 23.65
CA TYR A 196 -12.56 9.53 22.82
C TYR A 196 -13.74 10.38 22.36
N VAL A 197 -14.80 9.76 21.84
CA VAL A 197 -16.00 10.45 21.35
C VAL A 197 -16.73 11.15 22.49
N TYR A 198 -16.87 10.46 23.64
CA TYR A 198 -17.53 11.02 24.82
C TYR A 198 -16.82 12.26 25.34
N ALA A 199 -15.51 12.18 25.55
CA ALA A 199 -14.72 13.31 26.02
C ALA A 199 -14.71 14.49 25.03
N ASN A 200 -14.68 14.24 23.72
CA ASN A 200 -14.81 15.30 22.71
C ASN A 200 -16.19 16.00 22.76
N LYS A 201 -17.28 15.23 22.90
CA LYS A 201 -18.63 15.82 23.06
C LYS A 201 -18.77 16.64 24.34
N LEU A 202 -18.14 16.22 25.43
CA LEU A 202 -18.09 17.02 26.66
C LEU A 202 -17.31 18.32 26.44
N ALA A 203 -16.17 18.27 25.74
CA ALA A 203 -15.33 19.42 25.45
C ALA A 203 -16.01 20.48 24.55
N GLU A 204 -17.01 20.09 23.74
CA GLU A 204 -17.87 21.05 23.00
C GLU A 204 -18.73 21.92 23.93
N LYS A 205 -19.05 21.42 25.11
CA LYS A 205 -19.90 22.09 26.10
C LYS A 205 -19.10 22.71 27.25
N ASP A 206 -17.97 22.13 27.58
CA ASP A 206 -17.10 22.50 28.69
C ASP A 206 -15.63 22.53 28.25
N SER A 207 -15.08 23.74 28.13
CA SER A 207 -13.69 23.95 27.71
C SER A 207 -12.66 23.38 28.71
N THR A 208 -13.05 23.16 29.98
CA THR A 208 -12.16 22.57 30.99
C THR A 208 -11.77 21.16 30.64
N ILE A 209 -12.58 20.41 29.90
CA ILE A 209 -12.33 19.08 29.42
C ILE A 209 -11.14 19.06 28.41
N LEU A 210 -11.10 20.06 27.52
CA LEU A 210 -9.97 20.23 26.60
C LEU A 210 -8.66 20.49 27.36
N GLU A 211 -8.69 21.33 28.37
CA GLU A 211 -7.51 21.62 29.19
C GLU A 211 -7.06 20.39 29.99
N ARG A 212 -8.01 19.63 30.57
CA ARG A 212 -7.71 18.33 31.19
C ARG A 212 -7.04 17.38 30.21
N ALA A 213 -7.58 17.24 28.98
CA ALA A 213 -7.00 16.36 27.95
C ALA A 213 -5.59 16.79 27.57
N LYS A 214 -5.31 18.10 27.45
CA LYS A 214 -3.96 18.62 27.20
C LYS A 214 -3.03 18.30 28.35
N LEU A 215 -3.51 18.45 29.59
CA LEU A 215 -2.72 18.14 30.80
C LEU A 215 -2.36 16.64 30.87
N GLU A 216 -3.33 15.75 30.63
CA GLU A 216 -3.09 14.31 30.62
C GLU A 216 -2.06 13.92 29.53
N PHE A 217 -2.17 14.51 28.34
CA PHE A 217 -1.17 14.29 27.30
C PHE A 217 0.20 14.88 27.65
N SER A 218 0.26 16.04 28.26
CA SER A 218 1.51 16.67 28.75
C SER A 218 2.25 15.77 29.75
N LYS A 219 1.51 15.15 30.69
CA LYS A 219 2.10 14.18 31.64
C LYS A 219 2.74 12.98 30.92
N LEU A 220 2.10 12.50 29.84
CA LEU A 220 2.66 11.44 28.99
C LEU A 220 3.95 11.93 28.29
N GLU A 221 3.95 13.15 27.73
CA GLU A 221 5.11 13.73 27.03
C GLU A 221 6.34 13.93 27.95
N VAL A 222 6.12 14.33 29.18
CA VAL A 222 7.21 14.46 30.17
C VAL A 222 7.68 13.13 30.75
N GLY A 223 6.95 12.03 30.45
CA GLY A 223 7.37 10.68 30.81
C GLY A 223 6.92 10.24 32.20
N SER A 224 5.77 10.73 32.68
CA SER A 224 5.13 10.21 33.91
C SER A 224 4.96 8.71 33.84
N GLU A 225 5.47 7.97 34.84
CA GLU A 225 5.51 6.50 34.84
C GLU A 225 4.09 5.91 34.71
N ASP A 226 3.13 6.39 35.46
CA ASP A 226 1.74 5.94 35.44
C ASP A 226 1.13 6.14 34.03
N HIS A 227 1.39 7.30 33.41
CA HIS A 227 0.87 7.62 32.09
C HIS A 227 1.53 6.77 30.98
N LEU A 228 2.82 6.49 31.12
CA LEU A 228 3.56 5.62 30.19
C LEU A 228 3.10 4.16 30.31
N ASN A 229 2.84 3.66 31.54
CA ASN A 229 2.34 2.31 31.74
C ASN A 229 0.92 2.17 31.18
N PHE A 230 0.02 3.10 31.53
CA PHE A 230 -1.29 3.19 30.94
C PHE A 230 -1.24 3.15 29.39
N TRP A 231 -0.42 4.02 28.78
CA TRP A 231 -0.26 4.08 27.34
C TRP A 231 0.25 2.77 26.75
N LYS A 232 1.26 2.12 27.35
CA LYS A 232 1.81 0.85 26.88
C LYS A 232 0.77 -0.28 26.89
N ASP A 233 -0.02 -0.37 27.95
CA ASP A 233 -1.05 -1.40 28.10
C ASP A 233 -2.13 -1.24 27.03
N TYR A 234 -2.64 -0.04 26.84
CA TYR A 234 -3.66 0.22 25.83
C TYR A 234 -3.15 0.07 24.40
N MET A 235 -1.92 0.45 24.14
CA MET A 235 -1.26 0.18 22.87
C MET A 235 -1.13 -1.30 22.62
N GLY A 236 -0.77 -2.09 23.62
CA GLY A 236 -0.70 -3.54 23.54
C GLY A 236 -2.05 -4.15 23.12
N PHE A 237 -3.12 -3.83 23.86
CA PHE A 237 -4.46 -4.34 23.59
C PHE A 237 -4.96 -3.96 22.19
N THR A 238 -4.77 -2.71 21.80
CA THR A 238 -5.19 -2.21 20.47
C THR A 238 -4.42 -2.89 19.37
N ARG A 239 -3.12 -3.06 19.51
CA ARG A 239 -2.28 -3.75 18.53
C ARG A 239 -2.73 -5.20 18.35
N ASP A 240 -2.99 -5.90 19.43
CA ASP A 240 -3.36 -7.32 19.38
C ASP A 240 -4.74 -7.52 18.70
N GLU A 241 -5.70 -6.62 18.95
CA GLU A 241 -6.98 -6.63 18.24
C GLU A 241 -6.80 -6.30 16.75
N LEU A 242 -5.97 -5.31 16.40
CA LEU A 242 -5.65 -4.98 14.99
C LEU A 242 -4.98 -6.15 14.28
N VAL A 243 -4.04 -6.84 14.92
CA VAL A 243 -3.38 -8.04 14.37
C VAL A 243 -4.43 -9.12 14.08
N GLY A 244 -5.40 -9.33 14.98
CA GLY A 244 -6.51 -10.24 14.76
C GLY A 244 -7.35 -9.88 13.53
N ILE A 245 -7.67 -8.60 13.33
CA ILE A 245 -8.41 -8.11 12.16
C ILE A 245 -7.59 -8.30 10.89
N TYR A 246 -6.29 -7.96 10.90
CA TYR A 246 -5.42 -8.16 9.74
C TYR A 246 -5.29 -9.62 9.35
N LYS A 247 -5.18 -10.51 10.34
CA LYS A 247 -5.17 -11.97 10.09
C LYS A 247 -6.45 -12.43 9.37
N ARG A 248 -7.62 -11.92 9.77
CA ARG A 248 -8.90 -12.21 9.09
C ARG A 248 -8.92 -11.70 7.64
N LEU A 249 -8.24 -10.59 7.35
CA LEU A 249 -8.10 -10.02 6.00
C LEU A 249 -7.01 -10.72 5.16
N GLY A 250 -6.25 -11.66 5.72
CA GLY A 250 -5.09 -12.24 5.06
C GLY A 250 -3.96 -11.23 4.84
N VAL A 251 -3.83 -10.25 5.73
CA VAL A 251 -2.83 -9.19 5.66
C VAL A 251 -1.84 -9.32 6.80
N GLU A 252 -0.56 -9.21 6.49
CA GLU A 252 0.53 -9.22 7.44
C GLU A 252 1.43 -8.02 7.24
N PHE A 253 1.98 -7.51 8.36
CA PHE A 253 3.00 -6.47 8.37
C PHE A 253 4.32 -7.05 8.88
N ASP A 254 5.41 -6.57 8.30
CA ASP A 254 6.74 -6.95 8.74
C ASP A 254 7.14 -6.17 9.99
N GLU A 255 6.65 -4.91 10.12
CA GLU A 255 6.90 -4.07 11.29
C GLU A 255 5.71 -3.15 11.60
N TYR A 256 5.52 -2.90 12.91
CA TYR A 256 4.65 -1.87 13.44
C TYR A 256 5.51 -0.71 13.93
N ASN A 257 5.33 0.47 13.37
CA ASN A 257 5.95 1.69 13.83
C ASN A 257 4.89 2.55 14.55
N TYR A 258 5.34 3.47 15.38
CA TYR A 258 4.46 4.29 16.22
C TYR A 258 4.85 5.76 16.12
N GLU A 259 3.86 6.68 16.13
CA GLU A 259 4.12 8.11 16.17
C GLU A 259 4.93 8.52 17.41
N SER A 260 4.72 7.83 18.55
CA SER A 260 5.45 8.04 19.80
C SER A 260 6.96 7.83 19.69
N MET A 261 7.43 7.02 18.74
CA MET A 261 8.86 6.83 18.43
C MET A 261 9.51 8.15 18.02
N TYR A 262 8.72 9.08 17.48
CA TYR A 262 9.16 10.39 16.99
C TYR A 262 8.63 11.54 17.85
N SER A 263 8.57 11.32 19.17
CA SER A 263 8.25 12.38 20.14
C SER A 263 9.28 13.51 20.09
N SER A 264 8.92 14.69 20.59
CA SER A 264 9.80 15.87 20.57
C SER A 264 11.19 15.58 21.12
N ARG A 265 11.27 14.74 22.17
CA ARG A 265 12.55 14.32 22.79
C ARG A 265 13.41 13.51 21.81
N ASN A 266 12.78 12.58 21.08
CA ASN A 266 13.50 11.62 20.24
C ASN A 266 14.02 12.22 18.93
N ILE A 267 13.44 13.34 18.48
CA ILE A 267 13.75 13.95 17.18
C ILE A 267 14.46 15.31 17.26
N GLN A 268 15.05 15.63 18.42
CA GLN A 268 15.76 16.90 18.62
C GLN A 268 16.82 17.18 17.53
N ASN A 269 17.54 16.14 17.10
CA ASN A 269 18.52 16.27 16.02
C ASN A 269 17.89 16.69 14.68
N VAL A 270 16.67 16.24 14.40
CA VAL A 270 15.95 16.64 13.18
C VAL A 270 15.47 18.09 13.30
N ILE A 271 14.92 18.44 14.44
CA ILE A 271 14.50 19.82 14.75
C ILE A 271 15.67 20.79 14.62
N GLN A 272 16.82 20.43 15.19
CA GLN A 272 18.02 21.26 15.11
C GLN A 272 18.49 21.43 13.66
N LYS A 273 18.54 20.35 12.87
CA LYS A 273 18.88 20.42 11.45
C LYS A 273 17.94 21.32 10.65
N LEU A 274 16.63 21.31 10.92
CA LEU A 274 15.66 22.19 10.26
C LEU A 274 15.95 23.68 10.56
N LYS A 275 16.36 23.99 11.81
CA LYS A 275 16.73 25.34 12.24
C LYS A 275 18.08 25.77 11.66
N ASP A 276 19.11 24.97 11.80
CA ASP A 276 20.48 25.29 11.35
C ASP A 276 20.56 25.54 9.86
N ARG A 277 19.79 24.78 9.07
CA ARG A 277 19.70 24.96 7.62
C ARG A 277 18.70 26.03 7.19
N LYS A 278 18.11 26.74 8.15
CA LYS A 278 17.11 27.81 7.90
C LYS A 278 15.95 27.32 7.03
N VAL A 279 15.59 26.04 7.12
CA VAL A 279 14.45 25.44 6.43
C VAL A 279 13.14 25.94 7.01
N VAL A 280 13.15 26.28 8.30
CA VAL A 280 12.04 26.89 9.03
C VAL A 280 12.41 28.27 9.54
N GLN A 281 11.41 29.16 9.59
CA GLN A 281 11.50 30.51 10.14
C GLN A 281 10.43 30.66 11.22
N GLN A 282 10.69 31.51 12.22
CA GLN A 282 9.72 31.82 13.25
C GLN A 282 8.74 32.87 12.74
N ASP A 283 7.43 32.63 12.87
CA ASP A 283 6.37 33.59 12.54
C ASP A 283 6.08 34.54 13.71
N SER A 284 5.14 35.47 13.52
CA SER A 284 4.72 36.44 14.54
C SER A 284 4.14 35.79 15.81
N ASP A 285 3.61 34.57 15.69
CA ASP A 285 3.01 33.82 16.79
C ASP A 285 4.03 32.92 17.50
N GLY A 286 5.31 32.98 17.10
CA GLY A 286 6.38 32.15 17.64
C GLY A 286 6.43 30.74 17.07
N LYS A 287 5.58 30.34 16.12
CA LYS A 287 5.60 29.03 15.48
C LYS A 287 6.74 28.97 14.47
N HIS A 288 7.32 27.79 14.31
CA HIS A 288 8.28 27.57 13.24
C HIS A 288 7.54 27.12 11.96
N VAL A 289 7.65 27.93 10.91
CA VAL A 289 6.92 27.74 9.65
C VAL A 289 7.89 27.63 8.48
N ALA A 290 7.43 26.97 7.42
CA ALA A 290 8.12 26.92 6.14
C ALA A 290 7.16 27.36 5.02
N LEU A 291 7.66 28.07 4.02
CA LEU A 291 6.90 28.44 2.83
C LEU A 291 7.00 27.32 1.79
N VAL A 292 5.90 26.67 1.46
CA VAL A 292 5.81 25.59 0.48
C VAL A 292 4.72 25.92 -0.54
N ASP A 293 5.05 25.95 -1.82
CA ASP A 293 4.10 26.30 -2.91
C ASP A 293 3.28 27.58 -2.60
N LYS A 294 3.96 28.63 -2.11
CA LYS A 294 3.35 29.93 -1.70
C LYS A 294 2.38 29.82 -0.49
N LYS A 295 2.32 28.68 0.19
CA LYS A 295 1.55 28.49 1.44
C LYS A 295 2.49 28.42 2.63
N THR A 296 2.15 29.10 3.70
CA THR A 296 2.86 28.96 4.98
C THR A 296 2.36 27.70 5.68
N VAL A 297 3.28 26.78 5.97
CA VAL A 297 3.00 25.52 6.66
C VAL A 297 3.72 25.51 8.00
N SER A 298 2.98 25.28 9.08
CA SER A 298 3.56 25.15 10.41
C SER A 298 4.30 23.80 10.53
N ILE A 299 5.54 23.83 10.95
CA ILE A 299 6.42 22.65 11.13
C ILE A 299 6.56 22.32 12.62
N LEU A 300 6.67 23.36 13.49
CA LEU A 300 6.69 23.21 14.94
C LEU A 300 5.74 24.23 15.56
N LYS A 301 5.19 23.90 16.72
CA LYS A 301 4.40 24.87 17.51
C LYS A 301 5.33 25.92 18.14
N SER A 302 4.71 26.98 18.72
CA SER A 302 5.44 28.06 19.40
C SER A 302 6.23 27.60 20.62
N ASP A 303 5.76 26.59 21.32
CA ASP A 303 6.43 25.92 22.42
C ASP A 303 7.56 24.94 21.99
N GLY A 304 7.78 24.81 20.68
CA GLY A 304 8.76 23.90 20.10
C GLY A 304 8.28 22.44 19.99
N SER A 305 7.05 22.14 20.40
CA SER A 305 6.50 20.79 20.25
C SER A 305 6.20 20.44 18.79
N THR A 306 6.25 19.13 18.52
CA THR A 306 6.14 18.58 17.17
C THR A 306 4.72 18.57 16.64
N LEU A 307 4.59 18.75 15.34
CA LEU A 307 3.38 18.49 14.56
C LEU A 307 3.53 17.17 13.79
N TYR A 308 2.46 16.68 13.17
CA TYR A 308 2.49 15.47 12.34
C TYR A 308 3.59 15.54 11.28
N ILE A 309 3.73 16.69 10.60
CA ILE A 309 4.75 16.87 9.56
C ILE A 309 6.18 16.71 10.10
N THR A 310 6.47 17.19 11.31
CA THR A 310 7.79 17.07 11.93
C THR A 310 8.12 15.61 12.22
N ARG A 311 7.15 14.86 12.76
CA ARG A 311 7.29 13.44 13.04
C ARG A 311 7.49 12.64 11.76
N ASP A 312 6.76 12.97 10.70
CA ASP A 312 6.89 12.29 9.41
C ASP A 312 8.22 12.58 8.71
N ILE A 313 8.80 13.78 8.87
CA ILE A 313 10.16 14.08 8.41
C ILE A 313 11.16 13.16 9.14
N ALA A 314 11.06 13.05 10.46
CA ALA A 314 11.92 12.18 11.24
C ALA A 314 11.74 10.70 10.88
N ALA A 315 10.49 10.25 10.74
CA ALA A 315 10.17 8.89 10.34
C ALA A 315 10.71 8.54 8.94
N ALA A 316 10.64 9.48 7.99
CA ALA A 316 11.18 9.26 6.64
C ALA A 316 12.71 9.12 6.66
N ILE A 317 13.41 9.92 7.48
CA ILE A 317 14.87 9.85 7.66
C ILE A 317 15.25 8.51 8.29
N ASP A 318 14.62 8.13 9.40
CA ASP A 318 14.85 6.87 10.10
C ASP A 318 14.63 5.66 9.19
N ARG A 319 13.51 5.65 8.45
CA ARG A 319 13.19 4.60 7.48
C ARG A 319 14.23 4.50 6.35
N PHE A 320 14.72 5.65 5.85
CA PHE A 320 15.79 5.60 4.86
C PHE A 320 17.09 5.07 5.47
N ASP A 321 17.44 5.47 6.67
CA ASP A 321 18.64 5.00 7.34
C ASP A 321 18.59 3.50 7.62
N LYS A 322 17.45 2.99 8.03
CA LYS A 322 17.23 1.58 8.34
C LYS A 322 17.17 0.69 7.09
N TYR A 323 16.40 1.07 6.07
CA TYR A 323 16.10 0.19 4.95
C TYR A 323 16.91 0.49 3.70
N LYS A 324 17.51 1.69 3.58
CA LYS A 324 18.22 2.16 2.36
C LYS A 324 17.41 1.89 1.08
N PHE A 325 16.12 2.18 1.14
CA PHE A 325 15.15 1.83 0.09
C PHE A 325 15.44 2.52 -1.25
N ASP A 326 15.13 1.82 -2.35
CA ASP A 326 15.08 2.39 -3.69
C ASP A 326 13.76 3.16 -3.92
N LYS A 327 12.66 2.68 -3.29
CA LYS A 327 11.36 3.34 -3.33
C LYS A 327 10.64 3.16 -2.00
N MET A 328 9.97 4.22 -1.57
CA MET A 328 9.04 4.20 -0.45
C MET A 328 7.66 4.63 -0.90
N TYR A 329 6.65 3.82 -0.62
CA TYR A 329 5.26 4.09 -0.96
C TYR A 329 4.44 4.33 0.29
N TYR A 330 3.77 5.49 0.34
CA TYR A 330 2.74 5.82 1.32
C TYR A 330 1.37 5.65 0.67
N VAL A 331 0.58 4.69 1.14
CA VAL A 331 -0.74 4.39 0.59
C VAL A 331 -1.80 5.09 1.42
N VAL A 332 -2.12 6.32 1.07
CA VAL A 332 -2.95 7.23 1.87
C VAL A 332 -3.95 7.96 0.98
N ASP A 333 -5.09 8.38 1.54
CA ASP A 333 -6.12 9.07 0.77
C ASP A 333 -5.63 10.40 0.16
N ASN A 334 -6.29 10.84 -0.91
CA ASN A 334 -5.86 12.00 -1.70
C ASN A 334 -5.93 13.34 -0.94
N SER A 335 -6.65 13.43 0.20
CA SER A 335 -6.68 14.65 1.01
C SER A 335 -5.35 14.97 1.68
N GLN A 336 -4.45 13.97 1.80
CA GLN A 336 -3.12 14.13 2.37
C GLN A 336 -2.07 14.56 1.31
N SER A 337 -2.50 14.90 0.08
CA SER A 337 -1.58 15.25 -1.01
C SER A 337 -0.68 16.45 -0.69
N ASP A 338 -1.23 17.49 -0.07
CA ASP A 338 -0.44 18.68 0.32
C ASP A 338 0.56 18.34 1.44
N HIS A 339 0.18 17.45 2.36
CA HIS A 339 1.07 16.96 3.41
C HIS A 339 2.29 16.23 2.82
N PHE A 340 2.09 15.27 1.90
CA PHE A 340 3.19 14.55 1.27
C PHE A 340 4.04 15.41 0.34
N LYS A 341 3.47 16.44 -0.28
CA LYS A 341 4.24 17.47 -0.98
C LYS A 341 5.15 18.22 -0.01
N THR A 342 4.60 18.68 1.10
CA THR A 342 5.37 19.37 2.15
C THR A 342 6.49 18.48 2.69
N LEU A 343 6.19 17.22 3.01
CA LEU A 343 7.18 16.26 3.48
C LEU A 343 8.36 16.16 2.50
N LYS A 344 8.07 15.93 1.24
CA LYS A 344 9.08 15.79 0.20
C LYS A 344 9.91 17.08 0.04
N GLU A 345 9.27 18.25 0.05
CA GLU A 345 9.93 19.54 -0.03
C GLU A 345 10.87 19.77 1.16
N MET A 346 10.43 19.45 2.40
CA MET A 346 11.27 19.58 3.58
C MET A 346 12.51 18.68 3.51
N LEU A 347 12.35 17.44 3.03
CA LEU A 347 13.48 16.52 2.84
C LEU A 347 14.46 17.02 1.76
N HIS A 348 13.97 17.65 0.69
CA HIS A 348 14.83 18.30 -0.31
C HIS A 348 15.63 19.48 0.28
N ARG A 349 14.98 20.33 1.08
CA ARG A 349 15.66 21.44 1.75
C ARG A 349 16.67 21.01 2.81
N LEU A 350 16.55 19.79 3.31
CA LEU A 350 17.53 19.14 4.16
C LEU A 350 18.69 18.52 3.35
N ASP A 351 18.76 18.72 2.02
CA ASP A 351 19.72 18.14 1.08
C ASP A 351 19.77 16.60 1.14
N LEU A 352 18.60 15.97 1.23
CA LEU A 352 18.48 14.53 1.22
C LEU A 352 18.14 14.04 -0.20
N PRO A 353 19.12 13.51 -0.97
CA PRO A 353 18.96 13.21 -2.40
C PRO A 353 17.94 12.09 -2.67
N TRP A 354 17.66 11.28 -1.66
CA TRP A 354 16.69 10.20 -1.72
C TRP A 354 15.23 10.68 -1.57
N ALA A 355 14.97 11.96 -1.30
CA ALA A 355 13.61 12.50 -1.17
C ALA A 355 12.71 12.17 -2.38
N ASN A 356 13.31 12.06 -3.58
CA ASN A 356 12.60 11.67 -4.80
C ASN A 356 12.12 10.21 -4.82
N ARG A 357 12.61 9.36 -3.92
CA ARG A 357 12.21 7.95 -3.80
C ARG A 357 10.92 7.75 -3.02
N LEU A 358 10.34 8.83 -2.44
CA LEU A 358 9.06 8.81 -1.76
C LEU A 358 7.92 9.00 -2.76
N HIS A 359 6.93 8.13 -2.70
CA HIS A 359 5.78 8.11 -3.57
C HIS A 359 4.49 8.04 -2.76
N HIS A 360 3.54 8.93 -3.03
CA HIS A 360 2.20 8.89 -2.46
C HIS A 360 1.25 8.15 -3.42
N VAL A 361 0.82 6.96 -3.01
CA VAL A 361 -0.22 6.18 -3.70
C VAL A 361 -1.57 6.67 -3.21
N LYS A 362 -2.26 7.44 -4.05
CA LYS A 362 -3.50 8.15 -3.71
C LYS A 362 -4.72 7.30 -4.01
N PHE A 363 -5.72 7.40 -3.13
CA PHE A 363 -7.06 6.85 -3.38
C PHE A 363 -8.14 7.82 -2.90
N GLY A 364 -9.35 7.67 -3.42
CA GLY A 364 -10.47 8.55 -3.08
C GLY A 364 -11.05 8.24 -1.70
N ARG A 365 -11.58 9.28 -1.02
CA ARG A 365 -12.32 9.11 0.23
C ARG A 365 -13.67 8.45 0.02
N ILE A 366 -14.13 7.72 1.04
CA ILE A 366 -15.50 7.25 1.11
C ILE A 366 -16.36 8.41 1.62
N ARG A 367 -17.40 8.75 0.86
CA ARG A 367 -18.34 9.82 1.24
C ARG A 367 -19.27 9.34 2.36
N GLY A 368 -19.69 10.25 3.23
CA GLY A 368 -20.71 9.99 4.25
C GLY A 368 -20.19 9.42 5.58
N MET A 369 -18.88 9.12 5.72
CA MET A 369 -18.31 8.66 6.98
C MET A 369 -17.66 9.81 7.75
N SER A 370 -18.06 10.01 9.01
CA SER A 370 -17.45 10.96 9.94
C SER A 370 -17.22 10.31 11.30
N THR A 371 -15.95 10.04 11.61
CA THR A 371 -15.55 9.46 12.90
C THR A 371 -15.78 10.41 14.09
N ARG A 372 -15.75 11.73 13.86
CA ARG A 372 -15.99 12.73 14.92
C ARG A 372 -17.42 12.74 15.43
N LYS A 373 -18.40 12.36 14.62
CA LYS A 373 -19.84 12.36 14.96
C LYS A 373 -20.34 11.04 15.56
N GLY A 374 -19.48 10.06 15.78
CA GLY A 374 -19.86 8.77 16.35
C GLY A 374 -20.51 7.77 15.36
N ASN A 375 -20.59 8.11 14.07
CA ASN A 375 -21.19 7.25 13.04
C ASN A 375 -20.11 6.42 12.33
N ALA A 376 -19.29 5.70 13.08
CA ALA A 376 -18.29 4.82 12.50
C ALA A 376 -18.77 3.38 12.58
N ILE A 377 -18.79 2.71 11.44
CA ILE A 377 -19.04 1.27 11.35
C ILE A 377 -17.68 0.58 11.53
N PHE A 378 -17.58 -0.26 12.55
CA PHE A 378 -16.34 -1.02 12.78
C PHE A 378 -16.16 -2.07 11.70
N LEU A 379 -14.94 -2.23 11.23
CA LEU A 379 -14.64 -3.23 10.22
C LEU A 379 -14.89 -4.65 10.71
N LYS A 380 -14.70 -4.90 12.00
CA LYS A 380 -15.00 -6.20 12.63
C LYS A 380 -16.44 -6.63 12.39
N ASP A 381 -17.39 -5.72 12.65
CA ASP A 381 -18.84 -6.00 12.51
C ASP A 381 -19.18 -6.33 11.04
N ILE A 382 -18.60 -5.60 10.09
CA ILE A 382 -18.78 -5.88 8.66
C ILE A 382 -18.22 -7.25 8.28
N LEU A 383 -17.04 -7.60 8.79
CA LEU A 383 -16.43 -8.89 8.49
C LEU A 383 -17.26 -10.06 9.08
N ASP A 384 -17.89 -9.83 10.25
CA ASP A 384 -18.78 -10.80 10.87
C ASP A 384 -20.06 -10.97 10.03
N GLU A 385 -20.72 -9.89 9.65
CA GLU A 385 -21.90 -9.89 8.78
C GLU A 385 -21.60 -10.52 7.41
N CYS A 386 -20.49 -10.16 6.77
CA CYS A 386 -20.08 -10.77 5.50
C CYS A 386 -19.84 -12.28 5.63
N ARG A 387 -19.25 -12.73 6.74
CA ARG A 387 -19.04 -14.16 7.02
C ARG A 387 -20.38 -14.88 7.13
N GLU A 388 -21.32 -14.35 7.89
CA GLU A 388 -22.66 -14.93 8.05
C GLU A 388 -23.40 -15.02 6.72
N MET A 389 -23.39 -13.95 5.94
CA MET A 389 -23.99 -13.94 4.59
C MET A 389 -23.35 -14.99 3.67
N MET A 390 -22.03 -15.18 3.72
CA MET A 390 -21.35 -16.17 2.87
C MET A 390 -21.68 -17.60 3.32
N ILE A 391 -21.76 -17.86 4.63
CA ILE A 391 -22.20 -19.16 5.17
C ILE A 391 -23.63 -19.46 4.72
N GLN A 392 -24.54 -18.49 4.83
CA GLN A 392 -25.92 -18.65 4.40
C GLN A 392 -26.00 -18.98 2.90
N LYS A 393 -25.29 -18.24 2.06
CA LYS A 393 -25.23 -18.54 0.63
C LYS A 393 -24.65 -19.91 0.31
N GLN A 394 -23.68 -20.38 1.09
CA GLN A 394 -23.12 -21.72 0.92
C GLN A 394 -24.14 -22.80 1.28
N ILE A 395 -24.95 -22.58 2.33
CA ILE A 395 -26.02 -23.50 2.73
C ILE A 395 -27.12 -23.57 1.64
N GLU A 396 -27.47 -22.43 1.06
CA GLU A 396 -28.49 -22.29 0.02
C GLU A 396 -28.00 -22.76 -1.36
N SER A 397 -26.68 -22.95 -1.54
CA SER A 397 -26.13 -23.36 -2.84
C SER A 397 -26.57 -24.79 -3.20
N PRO A 398 -27.02 -25.02 -4.44
CA PRO A 398 -27.39 -26.36 -4.93
C PRO A 398 -26.16 -27.26 -5.23
N SER A 399 -24.97 -26.89 -4.80
CA SER A 399 -23.74 -27.65 -5.04
C SER A 399 -23.79 -29.03 -4.38
N GLU A 400 -23.49 -30.08 -5.13
CA GLU A 400 -23.34 -31.46 -4.65
C GLU A 400 -22.00 -31.71 -3.92
N LEU A 401 -21.10 -30.72 -3.88
CA LEU A 401 -19.84 -30.82 -3.18
C LEU A 401 -20.05 -30.83 -1.65
N PRO A 402 -19.24 -31.55 -0.88
CA PRO A 402 -19.31 -31.57 0.58
C PRO A 402 -19.25 -30.14 1.12
N LYS A 403 -20.22 -29.79 1.97
CA LYS A 403 -20.37 -28.48 2.58
C LYS A 403 -19.42 -28.28 3.75
#